data_49869368b6ab0ad3f9df3b26ca5bceb9
#
_entry.id   49869368b6ab0ad3f9df3b26ca5bceb9
#
_cell.length_a   1.000
_cell.length_b   1.000
_cell.length_c   1.000
_cell.angle_alpha   90.00
_cell.angle_beta   90.00
_cell.angle_gamma   90.00
#
_symmetry.space_group_name_H-M   'P 1'
#
loop_
_entity.id
_entity.type
_entity.pdbx_description
1 polymer ?
#
loop_
_entity_poly.entity_id
_entity_poly.type
_entity_poly.pdbx_seq_one_letter_code
_entity_poly.pdbx_strand_id
1 'polypeptide(L)'
;DLADIFNEMLDRMRSYTELQEQFVEDVSHELRTPVAVIEGHLSMLNRWGKDDPEILAESLEASMQEIKRMKTLVQEMLDLSRAEQVNIHYSNERTNAKEVVHQIVNNFRMIYPEFVFTLDDDLYSEKILKIYRNHFEQILIIVMDNAVKYSTDRKEVHISISTNLKELEIAIQDFGEGIPPEDVSRIFHRFYRVDKARARTKGGNGLGLSIASKLIDSYKGRIFAESSLGKGTIFRIFIPIQNTDEKE
;
A
#
# COMPACT_ATOMS: atom_id res chain seq x y z
N ASP A 1 35.11 14.32 9.51
CA ASP A 1 36.19 13.47 9.96
C ASP A 1 35.91 12.02 9.57
N LEU A 2 36.99 11.20 9.30
CA LEU A 2 36.86 9.78 8.94
C LEU A 2 36.13 8.99 10.03
N ALA A 3 36.37 9.32 11.29
CA ALA A 3 35.71 8.70 12.45
C ALA A 3 34.19 8.99 12.46
N ASP A 4 33.78 10.20 12.11
CA ASP A 4 32.36 10.57 12.04
C ASP A 4 31.63 9.81 10.93
N ILE A 5 32.26 9.68 9.74
CA ILE A 5 31.72 8.91 8.63
C ILE A 5 31.61 7.42 9.01
N PHE A 6 32.60 6.89 9.70
CA PHE A 6 32.59 5.48 10.13
C PHE A 6 31.49 5.24 11.20
N ASN A 7 31.33 6.12 12.16
CA ASN A 7 30.29 6.05 13.17
C ASN A 7 28.90 6.15 12.52
N GLU A 8 28.71 7.08 11.59
CA GLU A 8 27.45 7.19 10.84
C GLU A 8 27.13 5.91 10.06
N MET A 9 28.15 5.29 9.47
CA MET A 9 27.96 4.01 8.76
C MET A 9 27.58 2.89 9.73
N LEU A 10 28.21 2.80 10.90
CA LEU A 10 27.87 1.81 11.93
C LEU A 10 26.44 2.00 12.46
N ASP A 11 26.03 3.24 12.70
CA ASP A 11 24.67 3.55 13.17
C ASP A 11 23.63 3.19 12.10
N ARG A 12 23.91 3.45 10.83
CA ARG A 12 23.04 3.01 9.71
C ARG A 12 22.96 1.48 9.62
N MET A 13 24.08 0.78 9.80
CA MET A 13 24.09 -0.69 9.81
C MET A 13 23.28 -1.26 10.98
N ARG A 14 23.42 -0.71 12.19
CA ARG A 14 22.64 -1.11 13.36
C ARG A 14 21.15 -0.90 13.12
N SER A 15 20.76 0.30 12.70
CA SER A 15 19.35 0.61 12.39
C SER A 15 18.79 -0.32 11.30
N TYR A 16 19.57 -0.66 10.28
CA TYR A 16 19.17 -1.60 9.26
C TYR A 16 18.96 -3.01 9.82
N THR A 17 19.85 -3.48 10.68
CA THR A 17 19.76 -4.81 11.32
C THR A 17 18.53 -4.88 12.24
N GLU A 18 18.31 -3.86 13.07
CA GLU A 18 17.13 -3.77 13.95
C GLU A 18 15.82 -3.77 13.16
N LEU A 19 15.74 -3.02 12.06
CA LEU A 19 14.57 -3.03 11.17
C LEU A 19 14.33 -4.39 10.51
N GLN A 20 15.40 -5.13 10.21
CA GLN A 20 15.32 -6.45 9.62
C GLN A 20 14.84 -7.50 10.64
N GLU A 21 15.35 -7.44 11.87
CA GLU A 21 14.91 -8.30 12.98
C GLU A 21 13.44 -8.05 13.31
N GLN A 22 13.03 -6.78 13.42
CA GLN A 22 11.64 -6.40 13.64
C GLN A 22 10.75 -6.94 12.53
N PHE A 23 11.17 -6.83 11.27
CA PHE A 23 10.41 -7.36 10.13
C PHE A 23 10.18 -8.86 10.23
N VAL A 24 11.21 -9.64 10.58
CA VAL A 24 11.10 -11.10 10.75
C VAL A 24 10.13 -11.46 11.89
N GLU A 25 10.19 -10.71 13.00
CA GLU A 25 9.29 -10.89 14.14
C GLU A 25 7.83 -10.59 13.75
N ASP A 26 7.58 -9.46 13.08
CA ASP A 26 6.25 -9.05 12.63
C ASP A 26 5.66 -10.08 11.64
N VAL A 27 6.47 -10.56 10.67
CA VAL A 27 6.09 -11.63 9.74
C VAL A 27 5.69 -12.89 10.49
N SER A 28 6.49 -13.30 11.47
CA SER A 28 6.23 -14.50 12.26
C SER A 28 4.92 -14.40 13.04
N HIS A 29 4.62 -13.21 13.57
CA HIS A 29 3.36 -12.94 14.27
C HIS A 29 2.16 -12.95 13.31
N GLU A 30 2.25 -12.30 12.16
CA GLU A 30 1.16 -12.23 11.18
C GLU A 30 0.87 -13.59 10.50
N LEU A 31 1.87 -14.48 10.41
CA LEU A 31 1.66 -15.84 9.90
C LEU A 31 1.12 -16.81 10.96
N ARG A 32 1.49 -16.65 12.23
CA ARG A 32 1.04 -17.54 13.31
C ARG A 32 -0.46 -17.54 13.50
N THR A 33 -1.10 -16.35 13.39
CA THR A 33 -2.54 -16.21 13.61
C THR A 33 -3.39 -17.01 12.61
N PRO A 34 -3.23 -16.85 11.28
CA PRO A 34 -4.00 -17.63 10.31
C PRO A 34 -3.72 -19.15 10.42
N VAL A 35 -2.48 -19.55 10.69
CA VAL A 35 -2.14 -20.96 10.92
C VAL A 35 -2.92 -21.52 12.11
N ALA A 36 -2.96 -20.82 13.24
CA ALA A 36 -3.71 -21.28 14.42
C ALA A 36 -5.23 -21.37 14.16
N VAL A 37 -5.80 -20.46 13.35
CA VAL A 37 -7.21 -20.51 12.95
C VAL A 37 -7.48 -21.76 12.08
N ILE A 38 -6.63 -22.01 11.08
CA ILE A 38 -6.74 -23.19 10.21
C ILE A 38 -6.63 -24.48 11.04
N GLU A 39 -5.62 -24.57 11.92
CA GLU A 39 -5.44 -25.72 12.82
C GLU A 39 -6.66 -25.93 13.72
N GLY A 40 -7.25 -24.86 14.24
CA GLY A 40 -8.46 -24.92 15.05
C GLY A 40 -9.65 -25.51 14.29
N HIS A 41 -9.93 -25.03 13.08
CA HIS A 41 -11.01 -25.54 12.24
C HIS A 41 -10.79 -26.98 11.82
N LEU A 42 -9.57 -27.35 11.40
CA LEU A 42 -9.25 -28.73 11.05
C LEU A 42 -9.33 -29.68 12.25
N SER A 43 -8.91 -29.22 13.43
CA SER A 43 -9.03 -30.02 14.67
C SER A 43 -10.50 -30.22 15.07
N MET A 44 -11.34 -29.20 14.89
CA MET A 44 -12.80 -29.28 15.14
C MET A 44 -13.44 -30.30 14.18
N LEU A 45 -13.13 -30.23 12.90
CA LEU A 45 -13.61 -31.18 11.90
C LEU A 45 -13.18 -32.64 12.23
N ASN A 46 -11.94 -32.81 12.62
CA ASN A 46 -11.43 -34.12 12.96
C ASN A 46 -12.09 -34.75 14.20
N ARG A 47 -12.56 -33.94 15.15
CA ARG A 47 -13.17 -34.41 16.38
C ARG A 47 -14.69 -34.65 16.27
N TRP A 48 -15.43 -33.74 15.68
CA TRP A 48 -16.90 -33.75 15.72
C TRP A 48 -17.58 -33.32 14.42
N GLY A 49 -16.92 -32.53 13.59
CA GLY A 49 -17.58 -31.76 12.52
C GLY A 49 -17.64 -32.45 11.16
N LYS A 50 -16.95 -33.57 10.97
CA LYS A 50 -16.89 -34.21 9.62
C LYS A 50 -18.24 -34.83 9.17
N ASP A 51 -19.10 -35.18 10.12
CA ASP A 51 -20.40 -35.77 9.86
C ASP A 51 -21.54 -34.71 9.89
N ASP A 52 -21.22 -33.45 10.20
CA ASP A 52 -22.15 -32.32 10.19
C ASP A 52 -21.85 -31.41 8.98
N PRO A 53 -22.76 -31.35 7.98
CA PRO A 53 -22.54 -30.58 6.75
C PRO A 53 -22.36 -29.08 6.97
N GLU A 54 -23.01 -28.48 7.99
CA GLU A 54 -22.90 -27.04 8.26
C GLU A 54 -21.55 -26.71 8.87
N ILE A 55 -21.11 -27.47 9.87
CA ILE A 55 -19.79 -27.32 10.51
C ILE A 55 -18.67 -27.59 9.50
N LEU A 56 -18.85 -28.59 8.63
CA LEU A 56 -17.90 -28.89 7.57
C LEU A 56 -17.75 -27.71 6.60
N ALA A 57 -18.86 -27.16 6.10
CA ALA A 57 -18.86 -26.06 5.16
C ALA A 57 -18.23 -24.80 5.77
N GLU A 58 -18.64 -24.41 6.99
CA GLU A 58 -18.12 -23.26 7.70
C GLU A 58 -16.60 -23.37 7.92
N SER A 59 -16.14 -24.53 8.41
CA SER A 59 -14.72 -24.73 8.71
C SER A 59 -13.84 -24.74 7.47
N LEU A 60 -14.33 -25.30 6.37
CA LEU A 60 -13.62 -25.27 5.08
C LEU A 60 -13.55 -23.83 4.55
N GLU A 61 -14.66 -23.09 4.59
CA GLU A 61 -14.70 -21.70 4.13
C GLU A 61 -13.74 -20.81 4.94
N ALA A 62 -13.79 -20.90 6.27
CA ALA A 62 -12.90 -20.15 7.15
C ALA A 62 -11.42 -20.48 6.88
N SER A 63 -11.09 -21.78 6.72
CA SER A 63 -9.72 -22.21 6.40
C SER A 63 -9.26 -21.68 5.03
N MET A 64 -10.12 -21.70 4.02
CA MET A 64 -9.83 -21.16 2.68
C MET A 64 -9.63 -19.64 2.71
N GLN A 65 -10.40 -18.91 3.51
CA GLN A 65 -10.22 -17.46 3.68
C GLN A 65 -8.86 -17.15 4.30
N GLU A 66 -8.43 -17.88 5.32
CA GLU A 66 -7.11 -17.67 5.94
C GLU A 66 -5.96 -18.05 5.01
N ILE A 67 -6.08 -19.10 4.19
CA ILE A 67 -5.10 -19.45 3.16
C ILE A 67 -4.98 -18.32 2.12
N LYS A 68 -6.11 -17.76 1.67
CA LYS A 68 -6.11 -16.62 0.74
C LYS A 68 -5.42 -15.41 1.35
N ARG A 69 -5.68 -15.14 2.63
CA ARG A 69 -5.02 -14.05 3.37
C ARG A 69 -3.51 -14.26 3.46
N MET A 70 -3.06 -15.48 3.81
CA MET A 70 -1.63 -15.81 3.84
C MET A 70 -0.96 -15.65 2.49
N LYS A 71 -1.63 -16.06 1.40
CA LYS A 71 -1.12 -15.87 0.03
C LYS A 71 -0.91 -14.38 -0.30
N THR A 72 -1.87 -13.53 0.06
CA THR A 72 -1.75 -12.08 -0.12
C THR A 72 -0.59 -11.51 0.69
N LEU A 73 -0.45 -11.91 1.96
CA LEU A 73 0.64 -11.49 2.83
C LEU A 73 2.02 -11.83 2.24
N VAL A 74 2.19 -13.07 1.76
CA VAL A 74 3.45 -13.49 1.12
C VAL A 74 3.73 -12.67 -0.13
N GLN A 75 2.72 -12.39 -0.96
CA GLN A 75 2.90 -11.57 -2.15
C GLN A 75 3.31 -10.13 -1.79
N GLU A 76 2.65 -9.52 -0.80
CA GLU A 76 3.02 -8.18 -0.31
C GLU A 76 4.46 -8.13 0.23
N MET A 77 4.93 -9.18 0.91
CA MET A 77 6.33 -9.29 1.35
C MET A 77 7.32 -9.36 0.18
N LEU A 78 6.99 -10.12 -0.86
CA LEU A 78 7.81 -10.19 -2.07
C LEU A 78 7.85 -8.84 -2.79
N ASP A 79 6.72 -8.14 -2.86
CA ASP A 79 6.63 -6.82 -3.47
C ASP A 79 7.44 -5.78 -2.68
N LEU A 80 7.40 -5.84 -1.34
CA LEU A 80 8.23 -4.99 -0.48
C LEU A 80 9.73 -5.25 -0.70
N SER A 81 10.14 -6.51 -0.75
CA SER A 81 11.53 -6.89 -1.03
C SER A 81 12.00 -6.41 -2.41
N ARG A 82 11.15 -6.49 -3.43
CA ARG A 82 11.43 -5.98 -4.77
C ARG A 82 11.52 -4.45 -4.81
N ALA A 83 10.67 -3.75 -4.07
CA ALA A 83 10.69 -2.30 -3.97
C ALA A 83 12.02 -1.77 -3.40
N GLU A 84 12.73 -2.56 -2.60
CA GLU A 84 14.07 -2.23 -2.09
C GLU A 84 15.18 -2.31 -3.16
N GLN A 85 14.93 -2.99 -4.29
CA GLN A 85 15.91 -3.25 -5.35
C GLN A 85 15.64 -2.48 -6.66
N VAL A 86 14.69 -1.56 -6.66
CA VAL A 86 14.22 -0.83 -7.88
C VAL A 86 15.34 -0.14 -8.63
N ASN A 87 16.28 0.50 -7.93
CA ASN A 87 17.34 1.28 -8.54
C ASN A 87 18.32 0.46 -9.42
N ILE A 88 18.34 -0.86 -9.27
CA ILE A 88 19.25 -1.74 -9.98
C ILE A 88 18.69 -2.13 -11.36
N HIS A 89 17.37 -2.29 -11.47
CA HIS A 89 16.73 -2.95 -12.62
C HIS A 89 15.89 -2.02 -13.52
N TYR A 90 15.40 -0.89 -12.99
CA TYR A 90 14.38 -0.07 -13.65
C TYR A 90 14.76 1.40 -13.88
N SER A 91 16.07 1.71 -13.86
CA SER A 91 16.58 3.09 -13.95
C SER A 91 16.25 3.82 -15.27
N ASN A 92 15.95 3.09 -16.34
CA ASN A 92 15.72 3.64 -17.69
C ASN A 92 14.23 3.59 -18.11
N GLU A 93 13.36 3.03 -17.30
CA GLU A 93 11.94 2.91 -17.61
C GLU A 93 11.24 4.27 -17.56
N ARG A 94 10.28 4.45 -18.47
CA ARG A 94 9.53 5.70 -18.60
C ARG A 94 8.05 5.39 -18.73
N THR A 95 7.22 6.21 -18.10
CA THR A 95 5.76 6.03 -18.04
C THR A 95 5.04 7.33 -18.30
N ASN A 96 4.00 7.29 -19.13
CA ASN A 96 3.06 8.39 -19.29
C ASN A 96 2.11 8.42 -18.08
N ALA A 97 2.30 9.42 -17.22
CA ALA A 97 1.53 9.52 -15.97
C ALA A 97 0.04 9.72 -16.20
N LYS A 98 -0.34 10.58 -17.17
CA LYS A 98 -1.73 10.87 -17.49
C LYS A 98 -2.48 9.61 -17.91
N GLU A 99 -1.90 8.84 -18.84
CA GLU A 99 -2.47 7.59 -19.33
C GLU A 99 -2.74 6.60 -18.19
N VAL A 100 -1.74 6.39 -17.32
CA VAL A 100 -1.86 5.41 -16.23
C VAL A 100 -2.90 5.84 -15.19
N VAL A 101 -2.91 7.12 -14.79
CA VAL A 101 -3.91 7.61 -13.83
C VAL A 101 -5.32 7.43 -14.38
N HIS A 102 -5.57 7.83 -15.64
CA HIS A 102 -6.88 7.65 -16.29
C HIS A 102 -7.28 6.17 -16.36
N GLN A 103 -6.34 5.29 -16.73
CA GLN A 103 -6.59 3.85 -16.80
C GLN A 103 -6.98 3.29 -15.42
N ILE A 104 -6.23 3.61 -14.36
CA ILE A 104 -6.50 3.10 -13.02
C ILE A 104 -7.85 3.61 -12.51
N VAL A 105 -8.15 4.90 -12.65
CA VAL A 105 -9.44 5.48 -12.24
C VAL A 105 -10.60 4.78 -12.97
N ASN A 106 -10.47 4.53 -14.28
CA ASN A 106 -11.51 3.83 -15.03
C ASN A 106 -11.67 2.36 -14.59
N ASN A 107 -10.56 1.67 -14.25
CA ASN A 107 -10.63 0.33 -13.70
C ASN A 107 -11.39 0.31 -12.37
N PHE A 108 -11.13 1.26 -11.47
CA PHE A 108 -11.82 1.37 -10.20
C PHE A 108 -13.32 1.68 -10.36
N ARG A 109 -13.70 2.52 -11.33
CA ARG A 109 -15.11 2.76 -11.67
C ARG A 109 -15.85 1.48 -12.09
N MET A 110 -15.15 0.58 -12.79
CA MET A 110 -15.74 -0.72 -13.20
C MET A 110 -15.81 -1.72 -12.05
N ILE A 111 -14.79 -1.76 -11.18
CA ILE A 111 -14.71 -2.72 -10.07
C ILE A 111 -15.66 -2.33 -8.93
N TYR A 112 -15.83 -1.03 -8.68
CA TYR A 112 -16.65 -0.48 -7.59
C TYR A 112 -17.76 0.42 -8.13
N PRO A 113 -18.78 -0.13 -8.79
CA PRO A 113 -19.85 0.66 -9.44
C PRO A 113 -20.69 1.47 -8.45
N GLU A 114 -20.65 1.12 -7.16
CA GLU A 114 -21.32 1.85 -6.08
C GLU A 114 -20.55 3.09 -5.60
N PHE A 115 -19.30 3.30 -6.07
CA PHE A 115 -18.48 4.45 -5.74
C PHE A 115 -18.50 5.50 -6.86
N VAL A 116 -18.42 6.76 -6.47
CA VAL A 116 -18.20 7.88 -7.37
C VAL A 116 -16.71 8.26 -7.38
N PHE A 117 -16.04 8.06 -8.51
CA PHE A 117 -14.65 8.47 -8.70
C PHE A 117 -14.59 9.72 -9.57
N THR A 118 -14.23 10.86 -8.98
CA THR A 118 -14.02 12.13 -9.68
C THR A 118 -12.53 12.27 -10.00
N LEU A 119 -12.20 12.63 -11.23
CA LEU A 119 -10.82 12.89 -11.64
C LEU A 119 -10.72 14.32 -12.17
N ASP A 120 -9.97 15.17 -11.48
CA ASP A 120 -9.60 16.50 -11.87
C ASP A 120 -8.20 16.44 -12.50
N ASP A 121 -8.15 16.63 -13.82
CA ASP A 121 -6.92 16.53 -14.60
C ASP A 121 -6.48 17.92 -15.08
N ASP A 122 -5.54 18.51 -14.36
CA ASP A 122 -4.94 19.83 -14.67
C ASP A 122 -3.67 19.72 -15.53
N LEU A 123 -3.45 18.56 -16.18
CA LEU A 123 -2.30 18.38 -17.07
C LEU A 123 -2.59 18.93 -18.48
N TYR A 124 -1.94 20.01 -18.85
CA TYR A 124 -2.03 20.58 -20.20
C TYR A 124 -1.39 19.70 -21.30
N SER A 125 -0.50 18.78 -20.92
CA SER A 125 0.21 17.87 -21.84
C SER A 125 0.54 16.58 -21.14
N GLU A 126 0.90 15.57 -21.95
CA GLU A 126 1.44 14.31 -21.41
C GLU A 126 2.69 14.57 -20.56
N LYS A 127 2.80 13.86 -19.44
CA LYS A 127 3.94 13.94 -18.54
C LYS A 127 4.60 12.57 -18.46
N ILE A 128 5.85 12.53 -18.90
CA ILE A 128 6.66 11.32 -18.84
C ILE A 128 7.45 11.32 -17.55
N LEU A 129 7.22 10.30 -16.73
CA LEU A 129 7.95 10.06 -15.49
C LEU A 129 9.05 9.02 -15.74
N LYS A 130 10.16 9.13 -15.02
CA LYS A 130 11.18 8.09 -14.96
C LYS A 130 10.81 7.07 -13.89
N ILE A 131 9.83 6.25 -14.21
CA ILE A 131 9.28 5.22 -13.33
C ILE A 131 8.83 4.03 -14.16
N TYR A 132 9.04 2.80 -13.66
CA TYR A 132 8.50 1.60 -14.27
C TYR A 132 6.97 1.58 -14.12
N ARG A 133 6.26 1.32 -15.24
CA ARG A 133 4.80 1.40 -15.31
C ARG A 133 4.11 0.60 -14.21
N ASN A 134 4.52 -0.65 -14.00
CA ASN A 134 3.86 -1.51 -13.01
C ASN A 134 4.05 -0.99 -11.57
N HIS A 135 5.19 -0.35 -11.26
CA HIS A 135 5.39 0.27 -9.95
C HIS A 135 4.49 1.49 -9.76
N PHE A 136 4.32 2.28 -10.81
CA PHE A 136 3.42 3.44 -10.76
C PHE A 136 1.96 3.01 -10.61
N GLU A 137 1.53 2.00 -11.37
CA GLU A 137 0.21 1.38 -11.23
C GLU A 137 0.01 0.82 -9.81
N GLN A 138 0.99 0.11 -9.26
CA GLN A 138 0.94 -0.46 -7.91
C GLN A 138 0.78 0.61 -6.83
N ILE A 139 1.52 1.73 -6.92
CA ILE A 139 1.39 2.86 -6.00
C ILE A 139 -0.06 3.39 -6.00
N LEU A 140 -0.61 3.64 -7.18
CA LEU A 140 -1.97 4.17 -7.33
C LEU A 140 -3.02 3.19 -6.82
N ILE A 141 -2.89 1.91 -7.17
CA ILE A 141 -3.82 0.85 -6.72
C ILE A 141 -3.83 0.77 -5.19
N ILE A 142 -2.66 0.74 -4.54
CA ILE A 142 -2.56 0.68 -3.08
C ILE A 142 -3.29 1.85 -2.42
N VAL A 143 -3.08 3.07 -2.90
CA VAL A 143 -3.68 4.26 -2.29
C VAL A 143 -5.18 4.33 -2.59
N MET A 144 -5.61 3.99 -3.80
CA MET A 144 -7.04 3.96 -4.16
C MET A 144 -7.81 2.84 -3.45
N ASP A 145 -7.20 1.66 -3.29
CA ASP A 145 -7.79 0.58 -2.49
C ASP A 145 -7.98 1.00 -1.03
N ASN A 146 -7.02 1.72 -0.46
CA ASN A 146 -7.18 2.29 0.88
C ASN A 146 -8.34 3.29 0.93
N ALA A 147 -8.45 4.19 -0.05
CA ALA A 147 -9.55 5.16 -0.11
C ALA A 147 -10.92 4.47 -0.17
N VAL A 148 -11.08 3.44 -0.97
CA VAL A 148 -12.31 2.63 -1.05
C VAL A 148 -12.58 1.89 0.27
N LYS A 149 -11.56 1.22 0.81
CA LYS A 149 -11.67 0.37 2.00
C LYS A 149 -12.05 1.13 3.27
N TYR A 150 -11.54 2.35 3.43
CA TYR A 150 -11.77 3.16 4.62
C TYR A 150 -12.90 4.19 4.44
N SER A 151 -13.49 4.29 3.26
CA SER A 151 -14.74 5.00 3.06
C SER A 151 -15.87 4.34 3.86
N THR A 152 -16.80 5.18 4.36
CA THR A 152 -17.95 4.75 5.14
C THR A 152 -19.23 4.99 4.36
N ASP A 153 -20.09 5.91 4.83
CA ASP A 153 -21.39 6.20 4.22
C ASP A 153 -21.25 6.94 2.88
N ARG A 154 -20.26 7.82 2.78
CA ARG A 154 -19.97 8.58 1.56
C ARG A 154 -19.00 7.79 0.68
N LYS A 155 -19.56 7.10 -0.32
CA LYS A 155 -18.80 6.29 -1.29
C LYS A 155 -18.28 7.15 -2.44
N GLU A 156 -17.39 8.08 -2.12
CA GLU A 156 -16.76 9.00 -3.07
C GLU A 156 -15.25 9.00 -2.88
N VAL A 157 -14.53 9.05 -3.98
CA VAL A 157 -13.07 9.23 -4.01
C VAL A 157 -12.76 10.30 -5.04
N HIS A 158 -12.08 11.37 -4.62
CA HIS A 158 -11.64 12.43 -5.50
C HIS A 158 -10.16 12.27 -5.79
N ILE A 159 -9.83 12.27 -7.05
CA ILE A 159 -8.46 12.18 -7.55
C ILE A 159 -8.16 13.48 -8.28
N SER A 160 -7.02 14.11 -7.98
CA SER A 160 -6.50 15.22 -8.77
C SER A 160 -5.09 14.92 -9.24
N ILE A 161 -4.78 15.34 -10.45
CA ILE A 161 -3.43 15.26 -11.03
C ILE A 161 -3.04 16.64 -11.56
N SER A 162 -1.91 17.13 -11.07
CA SER A 162 -1.36 18.43 -11.46
C SER A 162 0.16 18.41 -11.54
N THR A 163 0.75 19.45 -12.08
CA THR A 163 2.21 19.58 -12.11
C THR A 163 2.65 20.96 -11.67
N ASN A 164 3.76 21.00 -10.96
CA ASN A 164 4.59 22.19 -10.87
C ASN A 164 5.83 22.04 -11.80
N LEU A 165 6.79 22.96 -11.72
CA LEU A 165 7.98 22.96 -12.59
C LEU A 165 8.87 21.73 -12.45
N LYS A 166 8.81 21.01 -11.35
CA LYS A 166 9.74 19.92 -11.00
C LYS A 166 9.09 18.58 -10.71
N GLU A 167 7.82 18.57 -10.36
CA GLU A 167 7.14 17.39 -9.84
C GLU A 167 5.72 17.25 -10.38
N LEU A 168 5.31 16.01 -10.57
CA LEU A 168 3.92 15.63 -10.69
C LEU A 168 3.36 15.45 -9.28
N GLU A 169 2.20 16.05 -9.01
CA GLU A 169 1.40 15.82 -7.81
C GLU A 169 0.16 15.02 -8.17
N ILE A 170 -0.11 13.98 -7.39
CA ILE A 170 -1.36 13.24 -7.41
C ILE A 170 -1.93 13.28 -6.00
N ALA A 171 -3.15 13.79 -5.86
CA ALA A 171 -3.86 13.73 -4.60
C ALA A 171 -5.07 12.80 -4.72
N ILE A 172 -5.23 11.91 -3.75
CA ILE A 172 -6.33 10.95 -3.66
C ILE A 172 -7.03 11.18 -2.32
N GLN A 173 -8.28 11.64 -2.37
CA GLN A 173 -9.09 11.97 -1.21
C GLN A 173 -10.24 10.99 -1.05
N ASP A 174 -10.35 10.40 0.13
CA ASP A 174 -11.56 9.73 0.62
C ASP A 174 -12.33 10.61 1.61
N PHE A 175 -13.55 10.24 1.89
CA PHE A 175 -14.44 10.88 2.86
C PHE A 175 -14.83 9.90 3.97
N GLY A 176 -13.90 9.05 4.36
CA GLY A 176 -14.09 8.00 5.34
C GLY A 176 -13.89 8.42 6.79
N GLU A 177 -13.52 7.45 7.59
CA GLU A 177 -13.38 7.65 9.06
C GLU A 177 -12.21 8.54 9.47
N GLY A 178 -11.26 8.80 8.55
CA GLY A 178 -10.05 9.56 8.85
C GLY A 178 -9.07 8.83 9.75
N ILE A 179 -7.94 9.49 10.04
CA ILE A 179 -6.82 8.94 10.80
C ILE A 179 -6.53 9.87 11.99
N PRO A 180 -6.35 9.34 13.22
CA PRO A 180 -5.91 10.14 14.36
C PRO A 180 -4.58 10.84 14.08
N PRO A 181 -4.37 12.08 14.54
CA PRO A 181 -3.16 12.86 14.25
C PRO A 181 -1.85 12.13 14.65
N GLU A 182 -1.87 11.40 15.76
CA GLU A 182 -0.74 10.61 16.26
C GLU A 182 -0.37 9.41 15.38
N ASP A 183 -1.30 8.97 14.52
CA ASP A 183 -1.12 7.81 13.65
C ASP A 183 -0.75 8.17 12.22
N VAL A 184 -1.00 9.42 11.78
CA VAL A 184 -0.78 9.85 10.38
C VAL A 184 0.64 9.58 9.88
N SER A 185 1.66 9.81 10.70
CA SER A 185 3.04 9.51 10.32
C SER A 185 3.36 8.01 10.36
N ARG A 186 2.62 7.23 11.14
CA ARG A 186 2.87 5.81 11.39
C ARG A 186 2.24 4.88 10.38
N ILE A 187 1.22 5.34 9.64
CA ILE A 187 0.51 4.50 8.65
C ILE A 187 1.40 3.99 7.51
N PHE A 188 2.57 4.61 7.30
CA PHE A 188 3.57 4.18 6.32
C PHE A 188 4.56 3.15 6.87
N HIS A 189 4.51 2.84 8.18
CA HIS A 189 5.33 1.78 8.77
C HIS A 189 4.77 0.41 8.41
N ARG A 190 5.66 -0.57 8.26
CA ARG A 190 5.30 -1.96 7.98
C ARG A 190 4.40 -2.51 9.08
N PHE A 191 3.37 -3.26 8.71
CA PHE A 191 2.38 -3.89 9.60
C PHE A 191 1.61 -2.94 10.52
N TYR A 192 1.78 -1.61 10.33
CA TYR A 192 1.06 -0.65 11.14
C TYR A 192 -0.41 -0.58 10.75
N ARG A 193 -1.28 -0.51 11.76
CA ARG A 193 -2.73 -0.43 11.62
C ARG A 193 -3.29 0.39 12.78
N VAL A 194 -4.10 1.39 12.49
CA VAL A 194 -4.73 2.28 13.49
C VAL A 194 -5.60 1.50 14.47
N ASP A 195 -6.39 0.53 13.97
CA ASP A 195 -7.24 -0.34 14.79
C ASP A 195 -7.05 -1.80 14.37
N LYS A 196 -6.31 -2.57 15.18
CA LYS A 196 -6.04 -3.99 14.92
C LYS A 196 -7.30 -4.87 14.93
N ALA A 197 -8.34 -4.51 15.68
CA ALA A 197 -9.57 -5.30 15.79
C ALA A 197 -10.47 -5.10 14.56
N ARG A 198 -10.75 -3.87 14.18
CA ARG A 198 -11.57 -3.54 12.99
C ARG A 198 -10.89 -3.89 11.69
N ALA A 199 -9.57 -3.80 11.65
CA ALA A 199 -8.81 -4.09 10.45
C ALA A 199 -8.83 -5.58 10.06
N ARG A 200 -9.16 -6.50 10.98
CA ARG A 200 -9.37 -7.93 10.63
C ARG A 200 -10.61 -8.12 9.75
N THR A 201 -11.67 -7.38 10.00
CA THR A 201 -12.91 -7.45 9.21
C THR A 201 -12.81 -6.73 7.87
N LYS A 202 -12.08 -5.60 7.81
CA LYS A 202 -11.85 -4.84 6.57
C LYS A 202 -10.74 -5.42 5.68
N GLY A 203 -9.99 -6.43 6.15
CA GLY A 203 -8.87 -7.05 5.42
C GLY A 203 -7.61 -6.15 5.32
N GLY A 204 -6.49 -6.72 4.90
CA GLY A 204 -5.20 -6.04 4.72
C GLY A 204 -4.23 -6.27 5.86
N ASN A 205 -2.94 -6.41 5.51
CA ASN A 205 -1.88 -6.82 6.42
C ASN A 205 -1.04 -5.64 6.93
N GLY A 206 -1.36 -4.39 6.54
CA GLY A 206 -0.59 -3.20 6.94
C GLY A 206 0.73 -3.03 6.18
N LEU A 207 0.88 -3.71 5.04
CA LEU A 207 2.07 -3.60 4.17
C LEU A 207 1.86 -2.65 2.99
N GLY A 208 0.64 -2.46 2.51
CA GLY A 208 0.37 -1.70 1.28
C GLY A 208 0.99 -0.31 1.27
N LEU A 209 0.65 0.56 2.24
CA LEU A 209 1.19 1.92 2.29
C LEU A 209 2.72 1.95 2.47
N SER A 210 3.31 0.98 3.17
CA SER A 210 4.76 0.87 3.29
C SER A 210 5.42 0.48 1.96
N ILE A 211 4.78 -0.37 1.15
CA ILE A 211 5.20 -0.71 -0.22
C ILE A 211 5.13 0.54 -1.10
N ALA A 212 4.00 1.27 -1.10
CA ALA A 212 3.83 2.48 -1.87
C ALA A 212 4.89 3.54 -1.51
N SER A 213 5.12 3.78 -0.21
CA SER A 213 6.15 4.70 0.27
C SER A 213 7.54 4.28 -0.21
N LYS A 214 7.89 3.00 -0.08
CA LYS A 214 9.20 2.49 -0.50
C LYS A 214 9.43 2.60 -2.00
N LEU A 215 8.41 2.30 -2.82
CA LEU A 215 8.46 2.49 -4.26
C LEU A 215 8.68 3.96 -4.60
N ILE A 216 7.90 4.87 -4.02
CA ILE A 216 7.99 6.31 -4.25
C ILE A 216 9.38 6.84 -3.88
N ASP A 217 9.91 6.46 -2.70
CA ASP A 217 11.26 6.83 -2.25
C ASP A 217 12.34 6.37 -3.23
N SER A 218 12.18 5.16 -3.79
CA SER A 218 13.13 4.61 -4.79
C SER A 218 13.18 5.44 -6.07
N TYR A 219 12.11 6.16 -6.38
CA TYR A 219 12.04 7.11 -7.50
C TYR A 219 12.25 8.57 -7.07
N LYS A 220 12.81 8.79 -5.87
CA LYS A 220 13.09 10.13 -5.31
C LYS A 220 11.84 11.01 -5.17
N GLY A 221 10.69 10.39 -5.08
CA GLY A 221 9.42 11.04 -4.78
C GLY A 221 9.16 11.11 -3.28
N ARG A 222 7.96 11.54 -2.92
CA ARG A 222 7.48 11.55 -1.53
C ARG A 222 5.98 11.32 -1.47
N ILE A 223 5.53 10.71 -0.40
CA ILE A 223 4.11 10.52 -0.08
C ILE A 223 3.85 10.96 1.36
N PHE A 224 2.72 11.62 1.58
CA PHE A 224 2.22 11.91 2.91
C PHE A 224 0.70 11.93 2.93
N ALA A 225 0.12 11.93 4.13
CA ALA A 225 -1.31 11.98 4.34
C ALA A 225 -1.69 13.23 5.15
N GLU A 226 -2.80 13.85 4.76
CA GLU A 226 -3.51 14.87 5.51
C GLU A 226 -4.84 14.27 5.93
N SER A 227 -5.12 14.18 7.23
CA SER A 227 -6.32 13.50 7.70
C SER A 227 -6.90 14.17 8.94
N SER A 228 -8.22 14.03 9.09
CA SER A 228 -8.93 14.40 10.30
C SER A 228 -10.01 13.37 10.57
N LEU A 229 -10.15 12.95 11.83
CA LEU A 229 -11.18 11.99 12.24
C LEU A 229 -12.58 12.44 11.79
N GLY A 230 -13.30 11.53 11.15
CA GLY A 230 -14.67 11.75 10.65
C GLY A 230 -14.77 12.63 9.41
N LYS A 231 -13.63 13.07 8.82
CA LYS A 231 -13.62 13.91 7.61
C LYS A 231 -12.95 13.25 6.40
N GLY A 232 -12.31 12.09 6.61
CA GLY A 232 -11.57 11.38 5.58
C GLY A 232 -10.08 11.71 5.55
N THR A 233 -9.42 11.25 4.49
CA THR A 233 -7.98 11.37 4.31
C THR A 233 -7.65 11.81 2.89
N ILE A 234 -6.62 12.63 2.74
CA ILE A 234 -6.01 13.00 1.46
C ILE A 234 -4.58 12.43 1.46
N PHE A 235 -4.31 11.51 0.54
CA PHE A 235 -2.95 11.09 0.24
C PHE A 235 -2.38 11.95 -0.88
N ARG A 236 -1.20 12.55 -0.65
CA ARG A 236 -0.48 13.32 -1.66
C ARG A 236 0.80 12.62 -2.06
N ILE A 237 0.95 12.37 -3.34
CA ILE A 237 2.08 11.69 -3.97
C ILE A 237 2.78 12.70 -4.86
N PHE A 238 4.10 12.86 -4.69
CA PHE A 238 4.94 13.71 -5.51
C PHE A 238 6.01 12.87 -6.18
N ILE A 239 6.11 12.97 -7.51
CA ILE A 239 7.12 12.25 -8.30
C ILE A 239 7.86 13.27 -9.15
N PRO A 240 9.22 13.29 -9.13
CA PRO A 240 10.00 14.19 -9.95
C PRO A 240 9.75 14.00 -11.45
N ILE A 241 9.56 15.10 -12.18
CA ILE A 241 9.47 15.12 -13.63
C ILE A 241 10.86 15.37 -14.19
N GLN A 242 11.29 14.59 -15.17
CA GLN A 242 12.47 14.97 -15.95
C GLN A 242 12.08 16.09 -16.92
N ASN A 243 12.71 17.25 -16.78
CA ASN A 243 12.67 18.25 -17.84
C ASN A 243 13.32 17.65 -19.09
N THR A 244 12.62 17.74 -20.21
CA THR A 244 13.07 17.26 -21.53
C THR A 244 14.26 18.08 -22.09
N ASP A 245 14.76 19.06 -21.33
CA ASP A 245 15.77 20.03 -21.77
C ASP A 245 17.23 19.69 -21.43
N GLU A 246 17.51 18.55 -20.78
CA GLU A 246 18.87 18.03 -20.74
C GLU A 246 19.11 17.17 -21.98
N LYS A 247 19.27 17.83 -23.14
CA LYS A 247 20.01 17.28 -24.27
C LYS A 247 21.49 17.27 -23.89
N GLU A 248 22.09 16.06 -23.93
CA GLU A 248 23.54 15.88 -24.03
C GLU A 248 24.18 16.80 -25.06
#